data_4e7a9596604fda20bd5c6e3424416203
#
_entry.id   4e7a9596604fda20bd5c6e3424416203
#
_cell.length_a   1.000
_cell.length_b   1.000
_cell.length_c   1.000
_cell.angle_alpha   90.00
_cell.angle_beta   90.00
_cell.angle_gamma   90.00
#
_symmetry.space_group_name_H-M   'P 1'
#
loop_
_entity.id
_entity.type
_entity.pdbx_description
1 polymer ?
#
loop_
_entity_poly.entity_id
_entity_poly.type
_entity_poly.pdbx_seq_one_letter_code
_entity_poly.pdbx_strand_id
1 'polypeptide(L)'
;MRTSEMIKQAMADKPLGAVFSSADFLSVGTRAAVDQALFRMMSAGIIERVARGLYVTAGQVVDAQTIAHALAQKTGEQVGLAPAGGADDLLVVPTSGLTRTVKAAGHTVQFRRMSQRKVQLAASPKGRVLLELWTRGIKDLTTLDIQHATGDWAEGEMDNYAALVPAWLRTVISQANAPRKSVKIGLSGAYDWSNPNIKDDVLIGKVLEKHKFEDVARLCFYYGVPKVQRVFKRRAYEPETRASVTRMLGNISKGLRTAQEQANA
;
A
#
# COMPACT_ATOMS: atom_id res chain seq x y z
N MET A 1 1.89 -32.20 -39.26
CA MET A 1 2.37 -30.83 -39.09
C MET A 1 3.76 -30.85 -38.47
N ARG A 2 4.71 -30.07 -38.95
CA ARG A 2 6.08 -30.08 -38.39
C ARG A 2 6.14 -29.35 -37.03
N THR A 3 6.98 -29.80 -36.09
CA THR A 3 7.10 -29.15 -34.78
C THR A 3 7.36 -27.62 -34.87
N SER A 4 8.13 -27.20 -35.88
CA SER A 4 8.42 -25.77 -36.11
C SER A 4 7.18 -24.95 -36.50
N GLU A 5 6.24 -25.54 -37.25
CA GLU A 5 5.00 -24.87 -37.66
C GLU A 5 4.04 -24.72 -36.47
N MET A 6 3.95 -25.78 -35.65
CA MET A 6 3.15 -25.74 -34.42
C MET A 6 3.67 -24.70 -33.42
N ILE A 7 5.01 -24.60 -33.29
CA ILE A 7 5.64 -23.57 -32.44
C ILE A 7 5.32 -22.17 -32.98
N LYS A 8 5.43 -21.94 -34.30
CA LYS A 8 5.11 -20.63 -34.91
C LYS A 8 3.67 -20.22 -34.65
N GLN A 9 2.74 -21.18 -34.76
CA GLN A 9 1.32 -20.94 -34.48
C GLN A 9 1.13 -20.61 -33.00
N ALA A 10 1.69 -21.37 -32.07
CA ALA A 10 1.63 -21.12 -30.64
C ALA A 10 2.30 -19.79 -30.23
N MET A 11 3.29 -19.33 -30.98
CA MET A 11 3.91 -18.01 -30.79
C MET A 11 3.00 -16.87 -31.26
N ALA A 12 2.26 -17.06 -32.35
CA ALA A 12 1.34 -16.06 -32.88
C ALA A 12 0.20 -15.74 -31.89
N ASP A 13 -0.19 -16.69 -31.05
CA ASP A 13 -1.20 -16.55 -30.02
C ASP A 13 -0.68 -15.83 -28.74
N LYS A 14 0.63 -15.59 -28.64
CA LYS A 14 1.23 -14.90 -27.49
C LYS A 14 1.17 -13.37 -27.66
N PRO A 15 1.06 -12.61 -26.56
CA PRO A 15 1.10 -11.14 -26.62
C PRO A 15 2.45 -10.66 -27.15
N LEU A 16 2.46 -9.44 -27.73
CA LEU A 16 3.69 -8.79 -28.18
C LEU A 16 4.67 -8.62 -27.01
N GLY A 17 5.96 -8.91 -27.25
CA GLY A 17 6.98 -8.87 -26.23
C GLY A 17 6.98 -10.06 -25.26
N ALA A 18 6.17 -11.09 -25.50
CA ALA A 18 6.17 -12.28 -24.65
C ALA A 18 7.51 -13.00 -24.73
N VAL A 19 8.10 -13.27 -23.56
CA VAL A 19 9.29 -14.12 -23.41
C VAL A 19 8.85 -15.58 -23.24
N PHE A 20 9.48 -16.48 -23.95
CA PHE A 20 9.16 -17.89 -23.91
C PHE A 20 10.43 -18.77 -23.84
N SER A 21 10.25 -20.00 -23.41
CA SER A 21 11.30 -21.03 -23.29
C SER A 21 10.89 -22.29 -24.05
N SER A 22 11.78 -23.25 -24.17
CA SER A 22 11.43 -24.57 -24.72
C SER A 22 10.39 -25.31 -23.88
N ALA A 23 10.28 -25.03 -22.59
CA ALA A 23 9.26 -25.63 -21.72
C ALA A 23 7.83 -25.26 -22.14
N ASP A 24 7.64 -24.06 -22.70
CA ASP A 24 6.33 -23.58 -23.16
C ASP A 24 5.76 -24.36 -24.37
N PHE A 25 6.60 -25.15 -25.04
CA PHE A 25 6.23 -25.88 -26.27
C PHE A 25 6.34 -27.40 -26.12
N LEU A 26 6.44 -27.93 -24.91
CA LEU A 26 6.53 -29.38 -24.69
C LEU A 26 5.25 -30.13 -25.04
N SER A 27 4.13 -29.43 -25.19
CA SER A 27 2.87 -30.01 -25.69
C SER A 27 2.88 -30.31 -27.19
N VAL A 28 3.80 -29.68 -27.96
CA VAL A 28 3.85 -29.80 -29.42
C VAL A 28 4.98 -30.72 -29.91
N GLY A 29 5.81 -31.26 -29.03
CA GLY A 29 6.90 -32.16 -29.38
C GLY A 29 7.81 -32.54 -28.25
N THR A 30 8.72 -33.48 -28.50
CA THR A 30 9.74 -33.85 -27.53
C THR A 30 10.70 -32.68 -27.28
N ARG A 31 11.32 -32.65 -26.09
CA ARG A 31 12.28 -31.60 -25.72
C ARG A 31 13.35 -31.37 -26.80
N ALA A 32 13.94 -32.47 -27.32
CA ALA A 32 14.96 -32.40 -28.35
C ALA A 32 14.43 -31.79 -29.66
N ALA A 33 13.20 -32.15 -30.07
CA ALA A 33 12.58 -31.61 -31.28
C ALA A 33 12.26 -30.11 -31.13
N VAL A 34 11.77 -29.68 -29.95
CA VAL A 34 11.51 -28.30 -29.64
C VAL A 34 12.79 -27.46 -29.61
N ASP A 35 13.85 -27.94 -28.90
CA ASP A 35 15.13 -27.23 -28.83
C ASP A 35 15.77 -27.07 -30.22
N GLN A 36 15.69 -28.11 -31.08
CA GLN A 36 16.16 -28.03 -32.45
C GLN A 36 15.34 -27.09 -33.33
N ALA A 37 14.02 -27.07 -33.15
CA ALA A 37 13.15 -26.12 -33.86
C ALA A 37 13.44 -24.67 -33.47
N LEU A 38 13.57 -24.38 -32.17
CA LEU A 38 13.93 -23.05 -31.67
C LEU A 38 15.31 -22.61 -32.16
N PHE A 39 16.28 -23.52 -32.18
CA PHE A 39 17.62 -23.22 -32.74
C PHE A 39 17.53 -22.82 -34.21
N ARG A 40 16.77 -23.56 -35.03
CA ARG A 40 16.59 -23.23 -36.47
C ARG A 40 15.85 -21.90 -36.64
N MET A 41 14.85 -21.62 -35.83
CA MET A 41 14.10 -20.36 -35.87
C MET A 41 15.01 -19.17 -35.47
N MET A 42 15.89 -19.34 -34.50
CA MET A 42 16.88 -18.36 -34.12
C MET A 42 17.87 -18.10 -35.25
N SER A 43 18.38 -19.16 -35.86
CA SER A 43 19.31 -19.05 -37.02
C SER A 43 18.67 -18.41 -38.25
N ALA A 44 17.34 -18.54 -38.38
CA ALA A 44 16.55 -17.91 -39.44
C ALA A 44 16.12 -16.45 -39.08
N GLY A 45 16.50 -15.91 -37.91
CA GLY A 45 16.13 -14.57 -37.49
C GLY A 45 14.63 -14.39 -37.16
N ILE A 46 13.90 -15.49 -36.90
CA ILE A 46 12.48 -15.43 -36.52
C ILE A 46 12.31 -15.13 -35.04
N ILE A 47 13.25 -15.61 -34.23
CA ILE A 47 13.32 -15.36 -32.79
C ILE A 47 14.70 -14.87 -32.39
N GLU A 48 14.75 -14.12 -31.32
CA GLU A 48 15.99 -13.63 -30.71
C GLU A 48 16.14 -14.20 -29.30
N ARG A 49 17.38 -14.42 -28.88
CA ARG A 49 17.68 -14.93 -27.56
C ARG A 49 17.88 -13.76 -26.58
N VAL A 50 16.97 -13.60 -25.62
CA VAL A 50 17.06 -12.55 -24.58
C VAL A 50 17.93 -12.98 -23.39
N ALA A 51 17.93 -14.29 -23.06
CA ALA A 51 18.79 -14.88 -22.04
C ALA A 51 19.00 -16.38 -22.32
N ARG A 52 19.84 -17.07 -21.54
CA ARG A 52 20.06 -18.51 -21.71
C ARG A 52 18.75 -19.32 -21.61
N GLY A 53 18.28 -19.83 -22.76
CA GLY A 53 17.06 -20.62 -22.90
C GLY A 53 15.76 -19.80 -22.73
N LEU A 54 15.85 -18.50 -22.98
CA LEU A 54 14.70 -17.59 -23.09
C LEU A 54 14.79 -16.84 -24.42
N TYR A 55 13.67 -16.75 -25.10
CA TYR A 55 13.54 -16.22 -26.45
C TYR A 55 12.38 -15.23 -26.54
N VAL A 56 12.42 -14.39 -27.55
CA VAL A 56 11.35 -13.47 -27.95
C VAL A 56 11.22 -13.51 -29.47
N THR A 57 10.11 -13.10 -30.03
CA THR A 57 9.96 -12.91 -31.47
C THR A 57 10.89 -11.78 -31.92
N ALA A 58 11.60 -11.98 -33.02
CA ALA A 58 12.59 -11.01 -33.51
C ALA A 58 11.96 -9.63 -33.75
N GLY A 59 12.72 -8.59 -33.42
CA GLY A 59 12.29 -7.19 -33.54
C GLY A 59 11.31 -6.71 -32.48
N GLN A 60 10.96 -7.54 -31.49
CA GLN A 60 10.13 -7.11 -30.37
C GLN A 60 10.96 -6.60 -29.19
N VAL A 61 10.57 -5.45 -28.65
CA VAL A 61 11.17 -4.91 -27.43
C VAL A 61 10.56 -5.59 -26.20
N VAL A 62 11.41 -6.03 -25.28
CA VAL A 62 11.02 -6.66 -24.03
C VAL A 62 11.50 -5.81 -22.88
N ASP A 63 10.58 -5.48 -21.96
CA ASP A 63 10.95 -4.76 -20.75
C ASP A 63 11.69 -5.65 -19.73
N ALA A 64 12.52 -5.01 -18.90
CA ALA A 64 13.35 -5.69 -17.93
C ALA A 64 12.56 -6.48 -16.86
N GLN A 65 11.34 -6.03 -16.52
CA GLN A 65 10.47 -6.70 -15.54
C GLN A 65 9.94 -8.03 -16.11
N THR A 66 9.53 -8.05 -17.38
CA THR A 66 9.12 -9.26 -18.11
C THR A 66 10.26 -10.28 -18.18
N ILE A 67 11.49 -9.81 -18.46
CA ILE A 67 12.69 -10.66 -18.44
C ILE A 67 12.93 -11.24 -17.03
N ALA A 68 12.78 -10.43 -15.99
CA ALA A 68 12.95 -10.86 -14.60
C ALA A 68 11.95 -11.96 -14.23
N HIS A 69 10.67 -11.79 -14.61
CA HIS A 69 9.63 -12.80 -14.38
C HIS A 69 9.93 -14.12 -15.12
N ALA A 70 10.31 -14.04 -16.39
CA ALA A 70 10.64 -15.23 -17.18
C ALA A 70 11.86 -16.00 -16.62
N LEU A 71 12.89 -15.28 -16.15
CA LEU A 71 14.07 -15.87 -15.50
C LEU A 71 13.70 -16.56 -14.19
N ALA A 72 12.84 -15.94 -13.39
CA ALA A 72 12.38 -16.49 -12.12
C ALA A 72 11.47 -17.71 -12.31
N GLN A 73 10.54 -17.64 -13.24
CA GLN A 73 9.66 -18.76 -13.58
C GLN A 73 10.46 -20.01 -13.99
N LYS A 74 11.54 -19.83 -14.75
CA LYS A 74 12.43 -20.92 -15.16
C LYS A 74 13.11 -21.62 -13.98
N THR A 75 13.38 -20.90 -12.89
CA THR A 75 14.02 -21.43 -11.68
C THR A 75 13.02 -21.78 -10.57
N GLY A 76 11.71 -21.57 -10.79
CA GLY A 76 10.67 -21.78 -9.79
C GLY A 76 10.68 -20.75 -8.67
N GLU A 77 11.32 -19.60 -8.89
CA GLU A 77 11.40 -18.51 -7.92
C GLU A 77 10.21 -17.55 -8.06
N GLN A 78 9.81 -16.96 -6.95
CA GLN A 78 8.87 -15.82 -6.95
C GLN A 78 9.67 -14.51 -7.05
N VAL A 79 9.15 -13.57 -7.81
CA VAL A 79 9.68 -12.20 -7.90
C VAL A 79 8.57 -11.18 -7.70
N GLY A 80 8.93 -10.05 -7.09
CA GLY A 80 8.06 -8.91 -6.97
C GLY A 80 8.33 -7.87 -8.07
N LEU A 81 7.53 -6.80 -8.03
CA LEU A 81 7.73 -5.63 -8.88
C LEU A 81 8.97 -4.86 -8.41
N ALA A 82 9.71 -4.31 -9.35
CA ALA A 82 10.81 -3.41 -9.06
C ALA A 82 10.32 -2.09 -8.43
N PRO A 83 11.11 -1.41 -7.58
CA PRO A 83 10.83 -0.06 -7.12
C PRO A 83 10.67 0.92 -8.29
N ALA A 84 9.83 1.93 -8.15
CA ALA A 84 9.74 3.02 -9.11
C ALA A 84 11.03 3.86 -9.08
N GLY A 85 11.50 4.31 -10.25
CA GLY A 85 12.63 5.24 -10.34
C GLY A 85 14.01 4.60 -10.32
N GLY A 86 14.13 3.32 -10.71
CA GLY A 86 15.44 2.72 -11.00
C GLY A 86 16.14 3.41 -12.18
N ALA A 87 17.49 3.33 -12.23
CA ALA A 87 18.24 3.77 -13.40
C ALA A 87 17.81 2.95 -14.62
N ASP A 88 17.75 3.58 -15.80
CA ASP A 88 17.22 2.99 -17.04
C ASP A 88 17.85 1.62 -17.40
N ASP A 89 19.11 1.40 -17.01
CA ASP A 89 19.87 0.18 -17.33
C ASP A 89 19.90 -0.87 -16.21
N LEU A 90 19.43 -0.55 -14.98
CA LEU A 90 19.49 -1.45 -13.83
C LEU A 90 18.13 -1.64 -13.18
N LEU A 91 17.54 -2.80 -13.35
CA LEU A 91 16.33 -3.21 -12.66
C LEU A 91 16.65 -4.05 -11.42
N VAL A 92 16.29 -3.58 -10.24
CA VAL A 92 16.44 -4.35 -8.99
C VAL A 92 15.09 -4.95 -8.61
N VAL A 93 14.99 -6.29 -8.60
CA VAL A 93 13.73 -6.98 -8.28
C VAL A 93 13.87 -7.82 -7.00
N PRO A 94 12.87 -7.79 -6.09
CA PRO A 94 12.80 -8.70 -4.97
C PRO A 94 12.61 -10.14 -5.46
N THR A 95 13.35 -11.10 -4.90
CA THR A 95 13.18 -12.52 -5.21
C THR A 95 13.19 -13.40 -3.97
N SER A 96 12.46 -14.52 -4.03
CA SER A 96 12.56 -15.60 -3.04
C SER A 96 13.82 -16.45 -3.23
N GLY A 97 14.44 -16.36 -4.41
CA GLY A 97 15.66 -17.09 -4.77
C GLY A 97 16.94 -16.41 -4.29
N LEU A 98 18.06 -16.77 -4.93
CA LEU A 98 19.36 -16.22 -4.57
C LEU A 98 19.58 -14.83 -5.16
N THR A 99 20.34 -14.00 -4.44
CA THR A 99 20.84 -12.73 -4.97
C THR A 99 21.79 -13.00 -6.14
N ARG A 100 21.48 -12.40 -7.30
CA ARG A 100 22.28 -12.54 -8.51
C ARG A 100 22.03 -11.38 -9.47
N THR A 101 22.96 -11.15 -10.37
CA THR A 101 22.81 -10.18 -11.46
C THR A 101 22.84 -10.91 -12.79
N VAL A 102 21.90 -10.56 -13.68
CA VAL A 102 21.81 -11.14 -15.03
C VAL A 102 21.76 -10.01 -16.04
N LYS A 103 22.59 -10.08 -17.08
CA LYS A 103 22.49 -9.21 -18.26
C LYS A 103 21.68 -9.92 -19.34
N ALA A 104 20.63 -9.29 -19.83
CA ALA A 104 19.71 -9.86 -20.78
C ALA A 104 19.05 -8.78 -21.65
N ALA A 105 19.10 -8.90 -22.98
CA ALA A 105 18.51 -8.00 -23.95
C ALA A 105 18.84 -6.51 -23.70
N GLY A 106 20.09 -6.21 -23.38
CA GLY A 106 20.54 -4.84 -23.08
C GLY A 106 20.27 -4.35 -21.66
N HIS A 107 19.46 -5.06 -20.87
CA HIS A 107 19.14 -4.71 -19.48
C HIS A 107 20.03 -5.44 -18.48
N THR A 108 20.29 -4.82 -17.35
CA THR A 108 20.89 -5.44 -16.18
C THR A 108 19.80 -5.68 -15.13
N VAL A 109 19.49 -6.94 -14.83
CA VAL A 109 18.50 -7.33 -13.80
C VAL A 109 19.24 -7.85 -12.58
N GLN A 110 19.07 -7.16 -11.45
CA GLN A 110 19.59 -7.58 -10.16
C GLN A 110 18.48 -8.20 -9.31
N PHE A 111 18.56 -9.49 -9.08
CA PHE A 111 17.69 -10.20 -8.16
C PHE A 111 18.20 -9.98 -6.74
N ARG A 112 17.38 -9.43 -5.87
CA ARG A 112 17.72 -9.20 -4.46
C ARG A 112 16.90 -10.14 -3.60
N ARG A 113 17.57 -11.07 -2.92
CA ARG A 113 16.89 -12.02 -2.02
C ARG A 113 16.16 -11.28 -0.90
N MET A 114 14.88 -11.63 -0.73
CA MET A 114 14.04 -11.18 0.37
C MET A 114 13.27 -12.35 0.96
N SER A 115 12.69 -12.18 2.15
CA SER A 115 11.77 -13.19 2.69
C SER A 115 10.56 -13.33 1.76
N GLN A 116 10.00 -14.54 1.68
CA GLN A 116 8.83 -14.84 0.85
C GLN A 116 7.69 -13.84 1.08
N ARG A 117 7.44 -13.47 2.33
CA ARG A 117 6.45 -12.48 2.74
C ARG A 117 6.67 -11.10 2.10
N LYS A 118 7.93 -10.63 2.01
CA LYS A 118 8.27 -9.37 1.34
C LYS A 118 8.14 -9.46 -0.17
N VAL A 119 8.49 -10.60 -0.75
CA VAL A 119 8.34 -10.83 -2.20
C VAL A 119 6.85 -10.86 -2.58
N GLN A 120 6.01 -11.54 -1.80
CA GLN A 120 4.55 -11.53 -1.99
C GLN A 120 3.97 -10.12 -1.85
N LEU A 121 4.43 -9.34 -0.89
CA LEU A 121 4.02 -7.95 -0.72
C LEU A 121 4.39 -7.12 -1.96
N ALA A 122 5.60 -7.29 -2.49
CA ALA A 122 6.07 -6.60 -3.69
C ALA A 122 5.40 -7.06 -5.00
N ALA A 123 4.54 -8.08 -4.98
CA ALA A 123 3.86 -8.60 -6.18
C ALA A 123 2.79 -7.63 -6.74
N SER A 124 2.39 -6.60 -5.99
CA SER A 124 1.41 -5.60 -6.41
C SER A 124 1.92 -4.18 -6.22
N PRO A 125 1.42 -3.18 -6.99
CA PRO A 125 1.81 -1.78 -6.81
C PRO A 125 1.59 -1.27 -5.38
N LYS A 126 0.44 -1.53 -4.78
CA LYS A 126 0.13 -1.14 -3.39
C LYS A 126 0.99 -1.89 -2.37
N GLY A 127 1.20 -3.18 -2.57
CA GLY A 127 2.10 -3.96 -1.72
C GLY A 127 3.55 -3.45 -1.78
N ARG A 128 4.01 -2.96 -2.93
CA ARG A 128 5.31 -2.31 -3.07
C ARG A 128 5.41 -1.03 -2.24
N VAL A 129 4.38 -0.20 -2.23
CA VAL A 129 4.30 0.97 -1.35
C VAL A 129 4.45 0.57 0.12
N LEU A 130 3.74 -0.47 0.55
CA LEU A 130 3.86 -1.00 1.92
C LEU A 130 5.27 -1.53 2.22
N LEU A 131 5.91 -2.17 1.26
CA LEU A 131 7.29 -2.65 1.42
C LEU A 131 8.28 -1.48 1.56
N GLU A 132 8.07 -0.38 0.85
CA GLU A 132 8.87 0.83 0.98
C GLU A 132 8.71 1.46 2.36
N LEU A 133 7.46 1.67 2.83
CA LEU A 133 7.18 2.16 4.18
C LEU A 133 7.79 1.23 5.25
N TRP A 134 7.69 -0.10 5.07
CA TRP A 134 8.32 -1.06 5.96
C TRP A 134 9.84 -0.92 6.00
N THR A 135 10.47 -0.71 4.85
CA THR A 135 11.93 -0.62 4.72
C THR A 135 12.48 0.66 5.36
N ARG A 136 11.77 1.78 5.23
CA ARG A 136 12.09 3.04 5.91
C ARG A 136 12.03 2.91 7.44
N GLY A 137 11.09 2.13 7.95
CA GLY A 137 10.93 1.91 9.39
C GLY A 137 10.20 3.04 10.11
N ILE A 138 9.68 2.72 11.31
CA ILE A 138 8.80 3.63 12.07
C ILE A 138 9.44 4.98 12.45
N LYS A 139 10.75 5.02 12.62
CA LYS A 139 11.48 6.24 13.06
C LYS A 139 11.56 7.29 11.95
N ASP A 140 11.58 6.85 10.70
CA ASP A 140 11.79 7.69 9.53
C ASP A 140 10.48 7.97 8.77
N LEU A 141 9.33 7.56 9.33
CA LEU A 141 8.01 7.79 8.76
C LEU A 141 7.28 8.90 9.49
N THR A 142 6.83 9.91 8.74
CA THR A 142 5.90 10.92 9.22
C THR A 142 4.45 10.53 8.90
N THR A 143 3.49 11.13 9.61
CA THR A 143 2.06 10.96 9.29
C THR A 143 1.75 11.39 7.86
N LEU A 144 2.40 12.44 7.36
CA LEU A 144 2.22 12.93 5.99
C LEU A 144 2.73 11.93 4.95
N ASP A 145 3.89 11.31 5.17
CA ASP A 145 4.40 10.27 4.26
C ASP A 145 3.40 9.12 4.12
N ILE A 146 2.80 8.70 5.23
CA ILE A 146 1.83 7.61 5.25
C ILE A 146 0.53 8.02 4.56
N GLN A 147 0.01 9.23 4.84
CA GLN A 147 -1.19 9.74 4.18
C GLN A 147 -0.99 9.92 2.68
N HIS A 148 0.17 10.41 2.24
CA HIS A 148 0.51 10.51 0.82
C HIS A 148 0.55 9.14 0.13
N ALA A 149 1.05 8.13 0.84
CA ALA A 149 1.23 6.79 0.29
C ALA A 149 -0.05 5.93 0.30
N THR A 150 -0.97 6.18 1.25
CA THR A 150 -2.11 5.28 1.53
C THR A 150 -3.44 6.01 1.74
N GLY A 151 -3.48 7.34 1.64
CA GLY A 151 -4.66 8.14 1.98
C GLY A 151 -5.84 7.99 1.00
N ASP A 152 -5.57 7.58 -0.22
CA ASP A 152 -6.54 7.31 -1.29
C ASP A 152 -7.04 5.84 -1.31
N TRP A 153 -6.56 5.01 -0.39
CA TRP A 153 -6.95 3.60 -0.35
C TRP A 153 -8.39 3.45 0.16
N ALA A 154 -9.11 2.52 -0.46
CA ALA A 154 -10.45 2.18 -0.03
C ALA A 154 -10.47 1.61 1.40
N GLU A 155 -11.59 1.79 2.09
CA GLU A 155 -11.80 1.18 3.41
C GLU A 155 -11.66 -0.35 3.31
N GLY A 156 -10.93 -0.95 4.25
CA GLY A 156 -10.67 -2.40 4.27
C GLY A 156 -9.55 -2.86 3.32
N GLU A 157 -8.98 -1.99 2.48
CA GLU A 157 -7.94 -2.41 1.53
C GLU A 157 -6.66 -2.92 2.23
N MET A 158 -6.33 -2.38 3.39
CA MET A 158 -5.22 -2.88 4.22
C MET A 158 -5.39 -4.33 4.67
N ASP A 159 -6.63 -4.84 4.73
CA ASP A 159 -6.90 -6.21 5.18
C ASP A 159 -6.33 -7.24 4.22
N ASN A 160 -6.27 -6.91 2.91
CA ASN A 160 -5.63 -7.75 1.89
C ASN A 160 -4.14 -7.97 2.15
N TYR A 161 -3.50 -7.09 2.90
CA TYR A 161 -2.07 -7.13 3.20
C TYR A 161 -1.78 -7.44 4.68
N ALA A 162 -2.82 -7.62 5.51
CA ALA A 162 -2.69 -7.74 6.96
C ALA A 162 -1.73 -8.85 7.42
N ALA A 163 -1.72 -10.00 6.72
CA ALA A 163 -0.81 -11.12 7.00
C ALA A 163 0.63 -10.86 6.52
N LEU A 164 0.81 -9.95 5.55
CA LEU A 164 2.10 -9.68 4.91
C LEU A 164 2.88 -8.56 5.58
N VAL A 165 2.22 -7.59 6.21
CA VAL A 165 2.87 -6.46 6.86
C VAL A 165 3.04 -6.65 8.37
N PRO A 166 4.05 -6.05 9.01
CA PRO A 166 4.19 -6.09 10.47
C PRO A 166 3.06 -5.33 11.17
N ALA A 167 2.71 -5.75 12.38
CA ALA A 167 1.63 -5.15 13.16
C ALA A 167 1.81 -3.64 13.37
N TRP A 168 3.05 -3.19 13.64
CA TRP A 168 3.35 -1.78 13.83
C TRP A 168 2.97 -0.93 12.60
N LEU A 169 3.25 -1.43 11.37
CA LEU A 169 2.95 -0.69 10.14
C LEU A 169 1.43 -0.55 9.93
N ARG A 170 0.66 -1.61 10.20
CA ARG A 170 -0.81 -1.54 10.18
C ARG A 170 -1.35 -0.50 11.14
N THR A 171 -0.83 -0.50 12.38
CA THR A 171 -1.24 0.46 13.42
C THR A 171 -0.95 1.90 12.98
N VAL A 172 0.23 2.17 12.46
CA VAL A 172 0.63 3.53 12.05
C VAL A 172 -0.19 4.00 10.84
N ILE A 173 -0.46 3.13 9.86
CA ILE A 173 -1.32 3.45 8.70
C ILE A 173 -2.76 3.73 9.16
N SER A 174 -3.33 2.89 10.01
CA SER A 174 -4.67 3.09 10.56
C SER A 174 -4.78 4.41 11.33
N GLN A 175 -3.78 4.74 12.14
CA GLN A 175 -3.75 6.00 12.89
C GLN A 175 -3.58 7.23 12.00
N ALA A 176 -2.74 7.14 10.95
CA ALA A 176 -2.51 8.24 10.02
C ALA A 176 -3.74 8.56 9.18
N ASN A 177 -4.48 7.53 8.75
CA ASN A 177 -5.66 7.68 7.89
C ASN A 177 -6.98 7.80 8.69
N ALA A 178 -6.94 7.64 10.02
CA ALA A 178 -8.13 7.82 10.84
C ALA A 178 -8.69 9.24 10.71
N PRO A 179 -9.99 9.41 10.53
CA PRO A 179 -10.60 10.73 10.50
C PRO A 179 -10.27 11.49 11.78
N ARG A 180 -9.88 12.75 11.63
CA ARG A 180 -9.56 13.62 12.78
C ARG A 180 -10.71 13.66 13.76
N LYS A 181 -10.41 13.67 15.05
CA LYS A 181 -11.44 13.69 16.09
C LYS A 181 -12.39 14.87 15.96
N SER A 182 -11.86 16.05 15.59
CA SER A 182 -12.70 17.23 15.31
C SER A 182 -13.74 16.97 14.23
N VAL A 183 -13.35 16.29 13.14
CA VAL A 183 -14.26 15.90 12.05
C VAL A 183 -15.25 14.84 12.53
N LYS A 184 -14.77 13.79 13.20
CA LYS A 184 -15.62 12.70 13.73
C LYS A 184 -16.69 13.21 14.70
N ILE A 185 -16.37 14.20 15.52
CA ILE A 185 -17.28 14.82 16.48
C ILE A 185 -18.17 15.88 15.81
N GLY A 186 -17.79 16.32 14.59
CA GLY A 186 -18.50 17.37 13.85
C GLY A 186 -18.23 18.78 14.41
N LEU A 187 -17.04 19.03 15.00
CA LEU A 187 -16.70 20.35 15.54
C LEU A 187 -16.57 21.40 14.43
N SER A 188 -16.89 22.65 14.74
CA SER A 188 -16.86 23.77 13.80
C SER A 188 -15.42 24.16 13.37
N GLY A 189 -14.42 23.73 14.11
CA GLY A 189 -13.01 24.00 13.84
C GLY A 189 -12.14 22.75 13.92
N ALA A 190 -11.03 22.76 13.19
CA ALA A 190 -10.02 21.69 13.22
C ALA A 190 -9.10 21.85 14.45
N TYR A 191 -9.58 21.61 15.65
CA TYR A 191 -8.84 21.78 16.91
C TYR A 191 -7.63 20.82 17.02
N ASP A 192 -7.58 19.82 16.20
CA ASP A 192 -6.51 18.78 16.11
C ASP A 192 -5.71 18.84 14.79
N TRP A 193 -5.74 19.98 14.09
CA TRP A 193 -5.08 20.15 12.79
C TRP A 193 -3.58 19.83 12.82
N SER A 194 -2.88 20.20 13.92
CA SER A 194 -1.44 19.98 14.11
C SER A 194 -1.09 18.62 14.73
N ASN A 195 -2.09 17.91 15.30
CA ASN A 195 -1.89 16.62 15.95
C ASN A 195 -3.14 15.72 15.77
N PRO A 196 -3.19 14.88 14.72
CA PRO A 196 -4.31 13.96 14.47
C PRO A 196 -4.58 13.00 15.63
N ASN A 197 -3.53 12.65 16.39
CA ASN A 197 -3.58 11.72 17.52
C ASN A 197 -3.73 12.42 18.88
N ILE A 198 -4.30 13.62 18.89
CA ILE A 198 -4.52 14.40 20.13
C ILE A 198 -5.26 13.57 21.17
N LYS A 199 -4.80 13.62 22.44
CA LYS A 199 -5.53 13.00 23.55
C LYS A 199 -6.87 13.70 23.78
N ASP A 200 -7.89 12.93 24.13
CA ASP A 200 -9.26 13.45 24.34
C ASP A 200 -9.28 14.65 25.31
N ASP A 201 -8.60 14.54 26.46
CA ASP A 201 -8.57 15.61 27.46
C ASP A 201 -7.92 16.88 26.93
N VAL A 202 -6.95 16.76 25.99
CA VAL A 202 -6.34 17.92 25.34
C VAL A 202 -7.28 18.55 24.33
N LEU A 203 -7.96 17.74 23.51
CA LEU A 203 -8.96 18.21 22.55
C LEU A 203 -10.10 18.93 23.28
N ILE A 204 -10.68 18.28 24.30
CA ILE A 204 -11.74 18.89 25.13
C ILE A 204 -11.27 20.24 25.67
N GLY A 205 -10.06 20.31 26.23
CA GLY A 205 -9.53 21.56 26.75
C GLY A 205 -9.44 22.67 25.70
N LYS A 206 -8.90 22.37 24.51
CA LYS A 206 -8.80 23.33 23.40
C LYS A 206 -10.18 23.85 22.94
N VAL A 207 -11.17 22.99 22.89
CA VAL A 207 -12.54 23.37 22.51
C VAL A 207 -13.17 24.26 23.59
N LEU A 208 -12.99 23.91 24.86
CA LEU A 208 -13.48 24.72 25.99
C LEU A 208 -12.85 26.11 26.06
N GLU A 209 -11.57 26.25 25.69
CA GLU A 209 -10.87 27.55 25.58
C GLU A 209 -11.52 28.46 24.53
N LYS A 210 -12.04 27.92 23.46
CA LYS A 210 -12.76 28.68 22.42
C LYS A 210 -14.25 28.93 22.76
N HIS A 211 -14.75 28.20 23.73
CA HIS A 211 -16.10 28.28 24.32
C HIS A 211 -17.25 28.57 23.33
N LYS A 212 -17.19 27.95 22.12
CA LYS A 212 -18.30 27.96 21.17
C LYS A 212 -19.38 27.00 21.64
N PHE A 213 -20.61 27.47 21.83
CA PHE A 213 -21.70 26.68 22.40
C PHE A 213 -21.93 25.36 21.66
N GLU A 214 -22.01 25.39 20.31
CA GLU A 214 -22.25 24.22 19.51
C GLU A 214 -21.15 23.15 19.70
N ASP A 215 -19.89 23.57 19.73
CA ASP A 215 -18.74 22.64 19.88
C ASP A 215 -18.73 22.04 21.30
N VAL A 216 -19.05 22.83 22.32
CA VAL A 216 -19.18 22.33 23.69
C VAL A 216 -20.36 21.36 23.81
N ALA A 217 -21.48 21.61 23.13
CA ALA A 217 -22.61 20.71 23.10
C ALA A 217 -22.27 19.39 22.41
N ARG A 218 -21.58 19.42 21.25
CA ARG A 218 -21.11 18.24 20.53
C ARG A 218 -20.12 17.42 21.35
N LEU A 219 -19.21 18.07 22.09
CA LEU A 219 -18.33 17.36 23.04
C LEU A 219 -19.12 16.65 24.13
N CYS A 220 -20.12 17.33 24.73
CA CYS A 220 -20.94 16.75 25.77
C CYS A 220 -21.78 15.57 25.25
N PHE A 221 -22.24 15.66 24.02
CA PHE A 221 -22.98 14.57 23.37
C PHE A 221 -22.07 13.38 23.10
N TYR A 222 -20.85 13.62 22.59
CA TYR A 222 -19.92 12.56 22.20
C TYR A 222 -19.21 11.90 23.40
N TYR A 223 -18.69 12.69 24.34
CA TYR A 223 -17.91 12.20 25.48
C TYR A 223 -18.69 12.04 26.78
N GLY A 224 -19.90 12.56 26.80
CA GLY A 224 -20.71 12.67 28.03
C GLY A 224 -20.33 13.88 28.87
N VAL A 225 -21.33 14.53 29.45
CA VAL A 225 -21.17 15.74 30.33
C VAL A 225 -20.17 15.46 31.47
N PRO A 226 -20.22 14.31 32.18
CA PRO A 226 -19.30 14.06 33.31
C PRO A 226 -17.83 14.10 32.92
N LYS A 227 -17.46 13.57 31.73
CA LYS A 227 -16.08 13.58 31.25
C LYS A 227 -15.63 15.00 30.92
N VAL A 228 -16.46 15.77 30.21
CA VAL A 228 -16.18 17.17 29.85
C VAL A 228 -16.04 18.04 31.11
N GLN A 229 -16.92 17.92 32.11
CA GLN A 229 -16.83 18.60 33.38
C GLN A 229 -15.57 18.25 34.17
N ARG A 230 -15.14 16.99 34.14
CA ARG A 230 -13.91 16.54 34.80
C ARG A 230 -12.66 17.22 34.19
N VAL A 231 -12.60 17.30 32.89
CA VAL A 231 -11.51 17.99 32.18
C VAL A 231 -11.54 19.49 32.48
N PHE A 232 -12.73 20.10 32.47
CA PHE A 232 -12.92 21.50 32.78
C PHE A 232 -12.42 21.85 34.18
N LYS A 233 -12.76 21.06 35.20
CA LYS A 233 -12.33 21.28 36.59
C LYS A 233 -10.82 21.18 36.81
N ARG A 234 -10.13 20.35 35.99
CA ARG A 234 -8.68 20.10 36.13
C ARG A 234 -7.81 21.17 35.49
N ARG A 235 -8.38 22.05 34.67
CA ARG A 235 -7.63 23.07 33.95
C ARG A 235 -7.90 24.47 34.49
N ALA A 236 -6.88 25.31 34.40
CA ALA A 236 -7.04 26.74 34.61
C ALA A 236 -7.58 27.38 33.33
N TYR A 237 -8.56 28.25 33.48
CA TYR A 237 -9.13 29.07 32.40
C TYR A 237 -9.25 30.50 32.90
N GLU A 238 -9.20 31.46 31.97
CA GLU A 238 -9.52 32.85 32.25
C GLU A 238 -10.89 32.97 32.88
N PRO A 239 -11.13 33.92 33.80
CA PRO A 239 -12.38 34.05 34.54
C PRO A 239 -13.62 34.14 33.64
N GLU A 240 -13.53 34.85 32.52
CA GLU A 240 -14.59 35.01 31.53
C GLU A 240 -14.93 33.68 30.85
N THR A 241 -13.90 32.96 30.35
CA THR A 241 -14.05 31.62 29.75
C THR A 241 -14.65 30.65 30.75
N ARG A 242 -14.19 30.69 32.01
CA ARG A 242 -14.74 29.82 33.07
C ARG A 242 -16.21 30.10 33.34
N ALA A 243 -16.64 31.35 33.42
CA ALA A 243 -18.03 31.71 33.61
C ALA A 243 -18.90 31.27 32.43
N SER A 244 -18.44 31.54 31.22
CA SER A 244 -19.11 31.13 29.96
C SER A 244 -19.33 29.65 29.89
N VAL A 245 -18.25 28.85 30.04
CA VAL A 245 -18.29 27.38 29.95
C VAL A 245 -19.17 26.79 31.06
N THR A 246 -19.08 27.33 32.29
CA THR A 246 -19.97 26.90 33.40
C THR A 246 -21.45 27.02 33.03
N ARG A 247 -21.84 28.18 32.48
CA ARG A 247 -23.20 28.43 32.02
C ARG A 247 -23.61 27.45 30.90
N MET A 248 -22.74 27.25 29.90
CA MET A 248 -23.00 26.34 28.80
C MET A 248 -23.19 24.90 29.27
N LEU A 249 -22.29 24.36 30.11
CA LEU A 249 -22.42 23.02 30.68
C LEU A 249 -23.70 22.85 31.50
N GLY A 250 -24.11 23.88 32.25
CA GLY A 250 -25.37 23.88 32.97
C GLY A 250 -26.56 23.76 32.04
N ASN A 251 -26.62 24.58 30.98
CA ASN A 251 -27.69 24.56 30.00
C ASN A 251 -27.77 23.25 29.22
N ILE A 252 -26.61 22.74 28.77
CA ILE A 252 -26.50 21.47 28.03
C ILE A 252 -26.98 20.31 28.93
N SER A 253 -26.56 20.29 30.20
CA SER A 253 -26.99 19.24 31.16
C SER A 253 -28.50 19.24 31.38
N LYS A 254 -29.11 20.40 31.46
CA LYS A 254 -30.58 20.53 31.56
C LYS A 254 -31.28 20.04 30.32
N GLY A 255 -30.85 20.49 29.13
CA GLY A 255 -31.44 20.09 27.85
C GLY A 255 -31.34 18.57 27.59
N LEU A 256 -30.20 17.94 27.91
CA LEU A 256 -30.02 16.48 27.75
C LEU A 256 -30.94 15.70 28.71
N ARG A 257 -31.17 16.19 29.93
CA ARG A 257 -32.08 15.56 30.90
C ARG A 257 -33.52 15.61 30.41
N THR A 258 -33.98 16.80 29.98
CA THR A 258 -35.33 16.96 29.42
C THR A 258 -35.57 16.10 28.20
N ALA A 259 -34.59 15.99 27.30
CA ALA A 259 -34.68 15.13 26.13
C ALA A 259 -34.75 13.63 26.49
N GLN A 260 -34.01 13.17 27.51
CA GLN A 260 -34.13 11.81 28.04
C GLN A 260 -35.48 11.51 28.70
N GLU A 261 -36.02 12.44 29.46
CA GLU A 261 -37.34 12.33 30.06
C GLU A 261 -38.42 12.21 28.99
N GLN A 262 -38.34 13.01 27.92
CA GLN A 262 -39.28 12.94 26.80
C GLN A 262 -39.16 11.65 25.96
N ALA A 263 -37.96 11.06 25.84
CA ALA A 263 -37.76 9.82 25.13
C ALA A 263 -38.24 8.58 25.91
N ASN A 264 -38.43 8.70 27.20
CA ASN A 264 -38.89 7.62 28.09
C ASN A 264 -40.38 7.75 28.47
N ALA A 265 -41.06 8.79 28.03
CA ALA A 265 -42.51 9.04 28.19
C ALA A 265 -43.28 8.62 26.93
#